data_802a6cb8c5a954b1f70ea805540dc180
#
_entry.id   802a6cb8c5a954b1f70ea805540dc180
#
_cell.length_a   1.000
_cell.length_b   1.000
_cell.length_c   1.000
_cell.angle_alpha   90.00
_cell.angle_beta   90.00
_cell.angle_gamma   90.00
#
_symmetry.space_group_name_H-M   'P 1'
#
loop_
_entity.id
_entity.type
_entity.pdbx_description
1 polymer ?
#
loop_
_entity_poly.entity_id
_entity_poly.type
_entity_poly.pdbx_seq_one_letter_code
_entity_poly.pdbx_strand_id
1 'polypeptide(L)'
;MWPRLKLKIGDYFEGLTIQPSLLHGDLWSGNASQCKDQPVIFDAASFYGHDEYDLGIAKMFGGFDRDFYSAYHSLIPKQSGFEKRNELYQLFHQLNHWNHFGSSYRGSSLRIVKSLI
;
A
#
# COMPACT_ATOMS: atom_id res chain seq x y z
N MET A 1 -6.52 0.34 -21.42
CA MET A 1 -6.62 0.32 -19.95
C MET A 1 -5.64 1.29 -19.31
N TRP A 2 -4.35 1.13 -19.53
CA TRP A 2 -3.31 1.94 -18.90
C TRP A 2 -3.45 3.45 -19.16
N PRO A 3 -3.68 3.92 -20.41
CA PRO A 3 -3.87 5.36 -20.64
C PRO A 3 -5.06 5.94 -19.85
N ARG A 4 -6.16 5.18 -19.72
CA ARG A 4 -7.32 5.62 -18.95
C ARG A 4 -7.01 5.77 -17.46
N LEU A 5 -6.25 4.81 -16.89
CA LEU A 5 -5.84 4.90 -15.49
C LEU A 5 -4.94 6.12 -15.26
N LYS A 6 -3.98 6.36 -16.14
CA LYS A 6 -3.07 7.52 -16.03
C LYS A 6 -3.82 8.85 -15.95
N LEU A 7 -4.92 8.97 -16.68
CA LEU A 7 -5.75 10.18 -16.63
C LEU A 7 -6.52 10.34 -15.31
N LYS A 8 -6.77 9.23 -14.61
CA LYS A 8 -7.58 9.20 -13.38
C LYS A 8 -6.76 9.22 -12.09
N ILE A 9 -5.45 8.95 -12.16
CA ILE A 9 -4.64 8.80 -10.93
C ILE A 9 -4.78 10.02 -10.01
N GLY A 10 -4.74 11.22 -10.57
CA GLY A 10 -4.86 12.46 -9.80
C GLY A 10 -6.17 12.59 -9.04
N ASP A 11 -7.26 12.09 -9.61
CA ASP A 11 -8.61 12.20 -9.02
C ASP A 11 -8.70 11.46 -7.66
N TYR A 12 -7.92 10.40 -7.49
CA TYR A 12 -7.91 9.63 -6.23
C TYR A 12 -7.32 10.40 -5.05
N PHE A 13 -6.56 11.46 -5.32
CA PHE A 13 -5.90 12.30 -4.33
C PHE A 13 -6.51 13.69 -4.22
N GLU A 14 -7.53 13.98 -5.02
CA GLU A 14 -8.18 15.28 -5.00
C GLU A 14 -8.80 15.58 -3.64
N GLY A 15 -8.58 16.80 -3.16
CA GLY A 15 -9.09 17.25 -1.85
C GLY A 15 -8.31 16.76 -0.64
N LEU A 16 -7.26 15.94 -0.84
CA LEU A 16 -6.41 15.50 0.27
C LEU A 16 -5.29 16.50 0.54
N THR A 17 -5.02 16.71 1.83
CA THR A 17 -3.77 17.31 2.28
C THR A 17 -2.85 16.20 2.75
N ILE A 18 -1.81 15.91 1.96
CA ILE A 18 -0.86 14.85 2.27
C ILE A 18 0.37 15.49 2.91
N GLN A 19 0.63 15.11 4.16
CA GLN A 19 1.88 15.49 4.82
C GLN A 19 2.88 14.33 4.69
N PRO A 20 4.12 14.60 4.23
CA PRO A 20 5.12 13.56 4.15
C PRO A 20 5.40 12.93 5.51
N SER A 21 5.26 11.63 5.59
CA SER A 21 5.57 10.83 6.78
C SER A 21 6.81 9.99 6.52
N LEU A 22 7.60 9.71 7.56
CA LEU A 22 8.67 8.73 7.45
C LEU A 22 8.04 7.35 7.32
N LEU A 23 8.26 6.70 6.19
CA LEU A 23 7.70 5.39 5.88
C LEU A 23 8.71 4.28 6.18
N HIS A 24 8.22 3.08 6.46
CA HIS A 24 9.02 1.87 6.42
C HIS A 24 9.48 1.58 4.99
N GLY A 25 8.60 1.72 4.04
CA GLY A 25 8.87 1.59 2.60
C GLY A 25 8.75 0.17 2.06
N ASP A 26 8.75 -0.85 2.92
CA ASP A 26 8.61 -2.27 2.56
C ASP A 26 7.89 -3.03 3.67
N LEU A 27 6.75 -2.52 4.12
CA LEU A 27 6.01 -3.03 5.28
C LEU A 27 5.08 -4.20 4.89
N TRP A 28 5.68 -5.32 4.57
CA TRP A 28 4.94 -6.58 4.47
C TRP A 28 5.20 -7.43 5.71
N SER A 29 4.39 -8.47 5.94
CA SER A 29 4.44 -9.27 7.18
C SER A 29 5.78 -9.97 7.40
N GLY A 30 6.56 -10.21 6.34
CA GLY A 30 7.91 -10.78 6.43
C GLY A 30 8.95 -9.83 7.04
N ASN A 31 8.65 -8.52 7.13
CA ASN A 31 9.49 -7.52 7.76
C ASN A 31 8.95 -7.04 9.12
N ALA A 32 8.06 -7.83 9.71
CA ALA A 32 7.50 -7.56 11.03
C ALA A 32 7.54 -8.84 11.88
N SER A 33 7.78 -8.71 13.18
CA SER A 33 7.86 -9.83 14.09
C SER A 33 7.62 -9.37 15.53
N GLN A 34 7.86 -10.24 16.46
CA GLN A 34 7.78 -9.98 17.88
C GLN A 34 9.06 -10.44 18.57
N CYS A 35 9.60 -9.60 19.43
CA CYS A 35 10.78 -9.91 20.24
C CYS A 35 10.45 -9.61 21.69
N LYS A 36 10.47 -10.64 22.56
CA LYS A 36 10.16 -10.50 23.99
C LYS A 36 8.87 -9.71 24.25
N ASP A 37 7.79 -10.09 23.58
CA ASP A 37 6.47 -9.47 23.65
C ASP A 37 6.39 -8.02 23.13
N GLN A 38 7.45 -7.53 22.47
CA GLN A 38 7.45 -6.23 21.81
C GLN A 38 7.37 -6.41 20.30
N PRO A 39 6.48 -5.66 19.61
CA PRO A 39 6.45 -5.68 18.16
C PRO A 39 7.73 -5.04 17.61
N VAL A 40 8.26 -5.63 16.56
CA VAL A 40 9.43 -5.11 15.85
C VAL A 40 9.17 -5.09 14.35
N ILE A 41 9.73 -4.09 13.69
CA ILE A 41 9.81 -4.00 12.23
C ILE A 41 11.27 -3.83 11.84
N PHE A 42 11.65 -4.36 10.68
CA PHE A 42 13.04 -4.37 10.24
C PHE A 42 13.11 -4.36 8.72
N ASP A 43 14.32 -4.31 8.19
CA ASP A 43 14.61 -4.34 6.75
C ASP A 43 13.87 -3.25 5.97
N ALA A 44 13.93 -2.04 6.47
CA ALA A 44 13.23 -0.90 5.92
C ALA A 44 13.88 -0.39 4.63
N ALA A 45 13.03 0.09 3.69
CA ALA A 45 13.43 0.87 2.52
C ALA A 45 12.86 2.28 2.64
N SER A 46 13.25 2.99 3.69
CA SER A 46 12.60 4.20 4.17
C SER A 46 12.75 5.39 3.22
N PHE A 47 11.67 6.16 3.12
CA PHE A 47 11.61 7.46 2.49
C PHE A 47 10.46 8.27 3.11
N TYR A 48 10.39 9.56 2.79
CA TYR A 48 9.26 10.39 3.19
C TYR A 48 8.20 10.38 2.10
N GLY A 49 6.96 10.06 2.45
CA GLY A 49 5.85 10.01 1.51
C GLY A 49 4.50 9.92 2.21
N HIS A 50 3.46 9.64 1.42
CA HIS A 50 2.09 9.45 1.92
C HIS A 50 2.02 8.22 2.82
N ASP A 51 1.48 8.36 4.02
CA ASP A 51 1.39 7.28 4.99
C ASP A 51 0.66 6.04 4.46
N GLU A 52 -0.34 6.22 3.60
CA GLU A 52 -1.09 5.12 2.98
C GLU A 52 -0.22 4.21 2.09
N TYR A 53 0.97 4.68 1.65
CA TYR A 53 1.88 3.86 0.85
C TYR A 53 2.28 2.57 1.57
N ASP A 54 2.64 2.66 2.85
CA ASP A 54 3.02 1.47 3.64
C ASP A 54 1.89 0.45 3.75
N LEU A 55 0.64 0.91 3.78
CA LEU A 55 -0.53 0.03 3.88
C LEU A 55 -0.87 -0.69 2.57
N GLY A 56 -0.33 -0.24 1.45
CA GLY A 56 -0.51 -0.93 0.16
C GLY A 56 0.14 -2.32 0.16
N ILE A 57 1.44 -2.38 0.42
CA ILE A 57 2.14 -3.66 0.46
C ILE A 57 1.74 -4.52 1.66
N ALA A 58 1.42 -3.91 2.80
CA ALA A 58 0.91 -4.62 3.96
C ALA A 58 -0.36 -5.41 3.61
N LYS A 59 -1.28 -4.79 2.87
CA LYS A 59 -2.53 -5.42 2.41
C LYS A 59 -2.28 -6.47 1.34
N MET A 60 -1.37 -6.20 0.40
CA MET A 60 -1.10 -7.04 -0.76
C MET A 60 -0.70 -8.45 -0.37
N PHE A 61 0.20 -8.61 0.59
CA PHE A 61 0.68 -9.92 1.04
C PHE A 61 -0.07 -10.47 2.24
N GLY A 62 -0.91 -9.67 2.91
CA GLY A 62 -1.62 -10.09 4.11
C GLY A 62 -0.70 -10.30 5.31
N GLY A 63 -1.20 -10.99 6.32
CA GLY A 63 -0.43 -11.33 7.53
C GLY A 63 -0.58 -10.33 8.68
N PHE A 64 -1.12 -9.14 8.42
CA PHE A 64 -1.55 -8.21 9.46
C PHE A 64 -3.05 -8.42 9.72
N ASP A 65 -3.43 -8.50 10.98
CA ASP A 65 -4.81 -8.77 11.36
C ASP A 65 -5.66 -7.48 11.47
N ARG A 66 -6.94 -7.68 11.80
CA ARG A 66 -7.87 -6.57 11.97
C ARG A 66 -7.42 -5.63 13.09
N ASP A 67 -6.83 -6.14 14.15
CA ASP A 67 -6.39 -5.33 15.29
C ASP A 67 -5.25 -4.39 14.90
N PHE A 68 -4.34 -4.84 14.03
CA PHE A 68 -3.31 -3.98 13.45
C PHE A 68 -3.93 -2.76 12.74
N TYR A 69 -4.87 -2.99 11.82
CA TYR A 69 -5.50 -1.90 11.06
C TYR A 69 -6.36 -1.01 11.95
N SER A 70 -7.06 -1.59 12.91
CA SER A 70 -7.89 -0.86 13.86
C SER A 70 -7.04 0.09 14.71
N ALA A 71 -5.92 -0.37 15.22
CA ALA A 71 -4.98 0.44 16.00
C ALA A 71 -4.34 1.54 15.14
N TYR A 72 -3.92 1.20 13.91
CA TYR A 72 -3.34 2.16 12.98
C TYR A 72 -4.33 3.31 12.71
N HIS A 73 -5.56 2.98 12.33
CA HIS A 73 -6.57 3.98 11.98
C HIS A 73 -7.18 4.70 13.18
N SER A 74 -6.94 4.24 14.41
CA SER A 74 -7.26 5.01 15.60
C SER A 74 -6.35 6.23 15.77
N LEU A 75 -5.11 6.14 15.27
CA LEU A 75 -4.12 7.22 15.29
C LEU A 75 -4.14 8.04 14.00
N ILE A 76 -4.29 7.37 12.86
CA ILE A 76 -4.32 7.99 11.52
C ILE A 76 -5.63 7.57 10.85
N PRO A 77 -6.72 8.33 11.04
CA PRO A 77 -8.03 7.95 10.48
C PRO A 77 -8.00 7.85 8.96
N LYS A 78 -8.79 6.91 8.43
CA LYS A 78 -8.99 6.79 6.99
C LYS A 78 -9.62 8.07 6.45
N GLN A 79 -9.06 8.59 5.37
CA GLN A 79 -9.67 9.68 4.61
C GLN A 79 -10.56 9.11 3.51
N SER A 80 -11.51 9.92 3.05
CA SER A 80 -12.42 9.52 1.95
C SER A 80 -11.64 9.00 0.75
N GLY A 81 -12.06 7.87 0.19
CA GLY A 81 -11.42 7.22 -0.94
C GLY A 81 -10.23 6.31 -0.58
N PHE A 82 -9.98 6.08 0.71
CA PHE A 82 -8.87 5.24 1.19
C PHE A 82 -8.79 3.89 0.48
N GLU A 83 -9.89 3.16 0.35
CA GLU A 83 -9.90 1.82 -0.23
C GLU A 83 -9.39 1.81 -1.69
N LYS A 84 -9.79 2.79 -2.48
CA LYS A 84 -9.33 2.91 -3.87
C LYS A 84 -7.87 3.33 -3.96
N ARG A 85 -7.42 4.21 -3.09
CA ARG A 85 -6.00 4.54 -3.01
C ARG A 85 -5.16 3.37 -2.53
N ASN A 86 -5.68 2.56 -1.61
CA ASN A 86 -4.99 1.33 -1.19
C ASN A 86 -4.81 0.37 -2.37
N GLU A 87 -5.85 0.17 -3.19
CA GLU A 87 -5.74 -0.60 -4.44
C GLU A 87 -4.68 -0.01 -5.37
N LEU A 88 -4.63 1.32 -5.50
CA LEU A 88 -3.65 2.01 -6.34
C LEU A 88 -2.22 1.80 -5.82
N TYR A 89 -1.99 1.88 -4.51
CA TYR A 89 -0.69 1.58 -3.91
C TYR A 89 -0.33 0.10 -4.06
N GLN A 90 -1.28 -0.81 -3.93
CA GLN A 90 -1.05 -2.23 -4.23
C GLN A 90 -0.65 -2.41 -5.70
N LEU A 91 -1.25 -1.67 -6.62
CA LEU A 91 -0.91 -1.75 -8.05
C LEU A 91 0.57 -1.41 -8.28
N PHE A 92 1.09 -0.40 -7.62
CA PHE A 92 2.51 -0.06 -7.71
C PHE A 92 3.38 -1.27 -7.37
N HIS A 93 3.11 -1.93 -6.25
CA HIS A 93 3.86 -3.11 -5.82
C HIS A 93 3.64 -4.31 -6.74
N GLN A 94 2.42 -4.53 -7.22
CA GLN A 94 2.12 -5.60 -8.18
C GLN A 94 2.91 -5.42 -9.49
N LEU A 95 2.96 -4.21 -10.02
CA LEU A 95 3.72 -3.89 -11.23
C LEU A 95 5.23 -4.06 -11.02
N ASN A 96 5.74 -3.60 -9.88
CA ASN A 96 7.14 -3.76 -9.52
C ASN A 96 7.51 -5.24 -9.41
N HIS A 97 6.68 -6.05 -8.77
CA HIS A 97 6.89 -7.50 -8.65
C HIS A 97 6.76 -8.20 -10.01
N TRP A 98 5.83 -7.78 -10.85
CA TRP A 98 5.74 -8.29 -12.22
C TRP A 98 7.04 -8.02 -13.00
N ASN A 99 7.57 -6.82 -12.89
CA ASN A 99 8.81 -6.44 -13.56
C ASN A 99 10.02 -7.26 -13.06
N HIS A 100 10.10 -7.55 -11.75
CA HIS A 100 11.25 -8.24 -11.16
C HIS A 100 11.11 -9.77 -11.13
N PHE A 101 9.89 -10.30 -10.96
CA PHE A 101 9.67 -11.72 -10.67
C PHE A 101 8.84 -12.44 -11.75
N GLY A 102 8.33 -11.74 -12.76
CA GLY A 102 7.68 -12.35 -13.90
C GLY A 102 6.16 -12.39 -13.85
N SER A 103 5.57 -13.13 -14.78
CA SER A 103 4.17 -13.04 -15.17
C SER A 103 3.15 -13.54 -14.13
N SER A 104 3.59 -14.15 -13.03
CA SER A 104 2.68 -14.54 -11.94
C SER A 104 1.92 -13.35 -11.33
N TYR A 105 2.48 -12.15 -11.44
CA TYR A 105 1.85 -10.90 -10.95
C TYR A 105 1.00 -10.19 -12.00
N ARG A 106 0.97 -10.67 -13.25
CA ARG A 106 0.22 -10.04 -14.35
C ARG A 106 -1.28 -10.01 -14.08
N GLY A 107 -1.86 -11.13 -13.67
CA GLY A 107 -3.30 -11.25 -13.46
C GLY A 107 -3.83 -10.30 -12.39
N SER A 108 -3.16 -10.24 -11.24
CA SER A 108 -3.53 -9.33 -10.16
C SER A 108 -3.35 -7.86 -10.55
N SER A 109 -2.27 -7.51 -11.25
CA SER A 109 -2.05 -6.17 -11.78
C SER A 109 -3.19 -5.73 -12.69
N LEU A 110 -3.56 -6.56 -13.66
CA LEU A 110 -4.64 -6.23 -14.61
C LEU A 110 -6.00 -6.14 -13.92
N ARG A 111 -6.26 -6.97 -12.91
CA ARG A 111 -7.50 -6.91 -12.13
C ARG A 111 -7.63 -5.57 -11.41
N ILE A 112 -6.55 -5.11 -10.76
CA ILE A 112 -6.55 -3.81 -10.08
C ILE A 112 -6.73 -2.67 -11.08
N VAL A 113 -6.03 -2.68 -12.22
CA VAL A 113 -6.23 -1.64 -13.26
C VAL A 113 -7.69 -1.58 -13.68
N LYS A 114 -8.34 -2.73 -13.89
CA LYS A 114 -9.75 -2.78 -14.28
C LYS A 114 -10.68 -2.19 -13.20
N SER A 115 -10.37 -2.37 -11.92
CA SER A 115 -11.17 -1.83 -10.82
C SER A 115 -11.02 -0.31 -10.66
N LEU A 116 -9.92 0.25 -11.17
CA LEU A 116 -9.59 1.67 -11.04
C LEU A 116 -9.97 2.53 -12.25
N ILE A 117 -10.29 1.92 -13.36
CA ILE A 117 -10.73 2.66 -14.57
C ILE A 117 -12.25 2.64 -14.65
#